data_c5c3c9b3c31ff71537fa8de7185041ab
#
_entry.id   c5c3c9b3c31ff71537fa8de7185041ab
#
_cell.length_a   1.000
_cell.length_b   1.000
_cell.length_c   1.000
_cell.angle_alpha   90.00
_cell.angle_beta   90.00
_cell.angle_gamma   90.00
#
_symmetry.space_group_name_H-M   'P 1'
#
loop_
_entity.id
_entity.type
_entity.pdbx_description
1 polymer ?
#
loop_
_entity_poly.entity_id
_entity_poly.type
_entity_poly.pdbx_seq_one_letter_code
_entity_poly.pdbx_strand_id
1 'polypeptide(L)'
;MIERLRIGAHVKSRDGKQVGELSRIVVTSGEPTVTHLVVNPGASLGDLLEPGSLDKPRERLVPVALAGAVEEDEITLACDAVAFAALPLFERHEYVDAPDSPTGSRFRLGELVNYLASAFGLGAAPYIPDTEGIAFNVPADASVIPDNAPVWRVEPHEEVGVVERTLADSATQRVTGIVIRRAIGDDQLAVVPIAAVANFEDGVAHVNLTDEELDHLAPYTPPEDDDQG
;
A
#
# COMPACT_ATOMS: atom_id res chain seq x y z
N MET A 1 -3.01 -19.93 6.19
CA MET A 1 -3.23 -19.44 7.57
C MET A 1 -2.48 -18.13 7.66
N ILE A 2 -3.19 -17.02 7.82
CA ILE A 2 -2.58 -15.68 7.70
C ILE A 2 -2.36 -15.15 9.11
N GLU A 3 -1.25 -15.51 9.73
CA GLU A 3 -0.94 -15.05 11.09
C GLU A 3 0.04 -13.88 11.10
N ARG A 4 0.89 -13.77 10.09
CA ARG A 4 1.96 -12.77 10.04
C ARG A 4 2.18 -12.36 8.59
N LEU A 5 1.74 -11.15 8.25
CA LEU A 5 1.98 -10.57 6.94
C LEU A 5 3.15 -9.59 7.05
N ARG A 6 4.26 -9.94 6.43
CA ARG A 6 5.40 -9.04 6.27
C ARG A 6 5.30 -8.34 4.92
N ILE A 7 5.34 -7.02 4.93
CA ILE A 7 5.48 -6.26 3.70
C ILE A 7 6.90 -6.51 3.16
N GLY A 8 7.03 -6.73 1.86
CA GLY A 8 8.26 -7.22 1.24
C GLY A 8 8.36 -8.75 1.15
N ALA A 9 7.41 -9.52 1.73
CA ALA A 9 7.40 -10.97 1.58
C ALA A 9 7.23 -11.38 0.12
N HIS A 10 7.96 -12.44 -0.29
CA HIS A 10 7.86 -12.99 -1.62
C HIS A 10 6.50 -13.66 -1.84
N VAL A 11 5.91 -13.40 -3.00
CA VAL A 11 4.61 -13.99 -3.36
C VAL A 11 4.81 -14.99 -4.48
N LYS A 12 4.39 -16.23 -4.24
CA LYS A 12 4.39 -17.32 -5.20
C LYS A 12 2.98 -17.74 -5.59
N SER A 13 2.80 -18.09 -6.83
CA SER A 13 1.58 -18.72 -7.31
C SER A 13 1.55 -20.21 -6.95
N ARG A 14 0.37 -20.83 -7.03
CA ARG A 14 0.18 -22.27 -6.76
C ARG A 14 1.11 -23.18 -7.59
N ASP A 15 1.50 -22.76 -8.78
CA ASP A 15 2.44 -23.48 -9.66
C ASP A 15 3.91 -23.20 -9.34
N GLY A 16 4.19 -22.58 -8.18
CA GLY A 16 5.54 -22.36 -7.65
C GLY A 16 6.33 -21.23 -8.30
N LYS A 17 5.70 -20.42 -9.16
CA LYS A 17 6.36 -19.27 -9.77
C LYS A 17 6.30 -18.07 -8.86
N GLN A 18 7.41 -17.38 -8.68
CA GLN A 18 7.41 -16.09 -8.02
C GLN A 18 6.65 -15.08 -8.90
N VAL A 19 5.62 -14.47 -8.34
CA VAL A 19 4.74 -13.52 -9.04
C VAL A 19 4.91 -12.09 -8.55
N GLY A 20 5.68 -11.88 -7.49
CA GLY A 20 6.00 -10.55 -6.99
C GLY A 20 6.35 -10.54 -5.50
N GLU A 21 6.17 -9.36 -4.90
CA GLU A 21 6.38 -9.11 -3.48
C GLU A 21 5.16 -8.37 -2.90
N LEU A 22 4.83 -8.63 -1.64
CA LEU A 22 3.76 -7.93 -0.94
C LEU A 22 4.18 -6.47 -0.71
N SER A 23 3.48 -5.52 -1.33
CA SER A 23 3.77 -4.09 -1.21
C SER A 23 2.87 -3.39 -0.20
N ARG A 24 1.60 -3.81 -0.10
CA ARG A 24 0.61 -3.19 0.80
C ARG A 24 -0.42 -4.19 1.27
N ILE A 25 -1.08 -3.85 2.37
CA ILE A 25 -2.19 -4.62 2.93
C ILE A 25 -3.42 -3.71 2.95
N VAL A 26 -4.56 -4.23 2.52
CA VAL A 26 -5.84 -3.52 2.53
C VAL A 26 -6.71 -4.08 3.65
N VAL A 27 -7.14 -3.19 4.54
CA VAL A 27 -7.98 -3.52 5.69
C VAL A 27 -9.28 -2.72 5.67
N THR A 28 -10.33 -3.23 6.27
CA THR A 28 -11.57 -2.47 6.51
C THR A 28 -11.35 -1.38 7.56
N SER A 29 -12.01 -0.21 7.41
CA SER A 29 -11.81 0.94 8.29
C SER A 29 -12.46 0.82 9.68
N GLY A 30 -13.46 -0.03 9.86
CA GLY A 30 -14.17 -0.17 11.15
C GLY A 30 -13.54 -1.25 12.03
N GLU A 31 -13.89 -2.50 11.76
CA GLU A 31 -13.21 -3.64 12.35
C GLU A 31 -12.07 -4.04 11.40
N PRO A 32 -10.80 -3.73 11.72
CA PRO A 32 -9.71 -3.92 10.78
C PRO A 32 -9.52 -5.40 10.45
N THR A 33 -10.05 -5.77 9.29
CA THR A 33 -9.97 -7.12 8.74
C THR A 33 -9.23 -7.03 7.41
N VAL A 34 -8.24 -7.89 7.19
CA VAL A 34 -7.51 -7.95 5.93
C VAL A 34 -8.47 -8.43 4.83
N THR A 35 -8.66 -7.62 3.81
CA THR A 35 -9.53 -7.94 2.67
C THR A 35 -8.75 -8.26 1.41
N HIS A 36 -7.66 -7.54 1.18
CA HIS A 36 -6.82 -7.74 0.01
C HIS A 36 -5.34 -7.57 0.36
N LEU A 37 -4.52 -8.18 -0.46
CA LEU A 37 -3.08 -7.99 -0.52
C LEU A 37 -2.76 -7.23 -1.81
N VAL A 38 -1.85 -6.28 -1.75
CA VAL A 38 -1.33 -5.61 -2.95
C VAL A 38 0.02 -6.21 -3.26
N VAL A 39 0.14 -6.81 -4.43
CA VAL A 39 1.37 -7.49 -4.86
C VAL A 39 2.00 -6.73 -6.00
N ASN A 40 3.25 -6.34 -5.82
CA ASN A 40 4.08 -5.73 -6.85
C ASN A 40 4.84 -6.81 -7.61
N PRO A 41 4.52 -7.07 -8.89
CA PRO A 41 5.21 -8.09 -9.68
C PRO A 41 6.65 -7.72 -10.06
N GLY A 42 7.10 -6.51 -9.69
CA GLY A 42 8.38 -5.99 -10.13
C GLY A 42 8.41 -5.63 -11.62
N ALA A 43 9.55 -5.13 -12.08
CA ALA A 43 9.77 -4.82 -13.49
C ALA A 43 10.54 -5.96 -14.14
N SER A 44 10.02 -6.55 -15.22
CA SER A 44 10.82 -7.43 -16.06
C SER A 44 11.80 -6.62 -16.90
N LEU A 45 12.90 -7.24 -17.34
CA LEU A 45 13.87 -6.57 -18.22
C LEU A 45 13.22 -6.08 -19.53
N GLY A 46 12.22 -6.82 -20.04
CA GLY A 46 11.46 -6.43 -21.23
C GLY A 46 10.63 -5.16 -20.99
N ASP A 47 10.04 -5.05 -19.81
CA ASP A 47 9.26 -3.88 -19.42
C ASP A 47 10.11 -2.61 -19.30
N LEU A 48 11.36 -2.73 -18.80
CA LEU A 48 12.26 -1.60 -18.65
C LEU A 48 12.73 -1.01 -19.99
N LEU A 49 12.62 -1.78 -21.08
CA LEU A 49 12.99 -1.35 -22.43
C LEU A 49 11.85 -0.64 -23.18
N GLU A 50 10.62 -0.70 -22.69
CA GLU A 50 9.49 0.00 -23.29
C GLU A 50 9.42 1.47 -22.78
N PRO A 51 9.36 2.46 -23.67
CA PRO A 51 9.17 3.86 -23.27
C PRO A 51 7.87 4.04 -22.46
N GLY A 52 7.94 4.68 -21.30
CA GLY A 52 6.78 4.94 -20.42
C GLY A 52 6.28 3.70 -19.67
N SER A 53 7.00 2.61 -19.67
CA SER A 53 6.58 1.40 -18.95
C SER A 53 6.75 1.51 -17.44
N LEU A 54 7.62 2.40 -16.96
CA LEU A 54 7.82 2.64 -15.53
C LEU A 54 6.65 3.39 -14.89
N ASP A 55 5.88 4.13 -15.68
CA ASP A 55 4.73 4.90 -15.20
C ASP A 55 3.42 4.08 -15.22
N LYS A 56 3.45 2.85 -15.72
CA LYS A 56 2.25 2.00 -15.75
C LYS A 56 2.03 1.32 -14.41
N PRO A 57 0.82 1.40 -13.85
CA PRO A 57 0.47 0.69 -12.64
C PRO A 57 0.62 -0.83 -12.88
N ARG A 58 1.33 -1.51 -12.00
CA ARG A 58 1.61 -2.96 -12.12
C ARG A 58 1.09 -3.74 -10.95
N GLU A 59 0.94 -3.08 -9.81
CA GLU A 59 0.49 -3.71 -8.59
C GLU A 59 -0.88 -4.36 -8.77
N ARG A 60 -0.99 -5.60 -8.31
CA ARG A 60 -2.22 -6.40 -8.39
C ARG A 60 -2.92 -6.42 -7.06
N LEU A 61 -4.24 -6.22 -7.12
CA LEU A 61 -5.10 -6.35 -5.95
C LEU A 61 -5.55 -7.82 -5.83
N VAL A 62 -5.00 -8.52 -4.85
CA VAL A 62 -5.23 -9.93 -4.59
C VAL A 62 -6.23 -10.09 -3.44
N PRO A 63 -7.44 -10.62 -3.67
CA PRO A 63 -8.34 -10.94 -2.57
C PRO A 63 -7.67 -11.86 -1.55
N VAL A 64 -7.82 -11.58 -0.26
CA VAL A 64 -7.21 -12.39 0.81
C VAL A 64 -7.63 -13.86 0.76
N ALA A 65 -8.82 -14.15 0.25
CA ALA A 65 -9.30 -15.53 0.04
C ALA A 65 -8.41 -16.35 -0.93
N LEU A 66 -7.58 -15.70 -1.73
CA LEU A 66 -6.59 -16.35 -2.59
C LEU A 66 -5.23 -16.53 -1.90
N ALA A 67 -5.02 -15.99 -0.71
CA ALA A 67 -3.84 -16.29 0.07
C ALA A 67 -3.97 -17.68 0.67
N GLY A 68 -3.05 -18.55 0.31
CA GLY A 68 -2.98 -19.93 0.80
C GLY A 68 -2.10 -20.02 2.05
N ALA A 69 -0.93 -20.68 1.93
CA ALA A 69 0.06 -20.72 3.01
C ALA A 69 0.77 -19.37 3.11
N VAL A 70 0.94 -18.90 4.35
CA VAL A 70 1.75 -17.72 4.66
C VAL A 70 2.84 -18.19 5.62
N GLU A 71 4.05 -18.15 5.15
CA GLU A 71 5.28 -18.37 5.91
C GLU A 71 5.91 -16.99 6.20
N GLU A 72 6.98 -16.95 6.96
CA GLU A 72 7.51 -15.69 7.47
C GLU A 72 7.82 -14.65 6.38
N ASP A 73 8.46 -15.11 5.30
CA ASP A 73 8.88 -14.26 4.17
C ASP A 73 8.27 -14.71 2.83
N GLU A 74 7.30 -15.62 2.86
CA GLU A 74 6.70 -16.15 1.65
C GLU A 74 5.19 -16.33 1.77
N ILE A 75 4.49 -15.90 0.73
CA ILE A 75 3.04 -16.06 0.60
C ILE A 75 2.76 -16.91 -0.65
N THR A 76 2.14 -18.07 -0.46
CA THR A 76 1.71 -18.89 -1.59
C THR A 76 0.24 -18.60 -1.91
N LEU A 77 -0.05 -18.23 -3.17
CA LEU A 77 -1.41 -17.98 -3.64
C LEU A 77 -2.10 -19.29 -4.05
N ALA A 78 -3.41 -19.36 -3.89
CA ALA A 78 -4.23 -20.45 -4.35
C ALA A 78 -4.45 -20.45 -5.89
N CYS A 79 -4.12 -19.36 -6.58
CA CYS A 79 -4.21 -19.24 -8.04
C CYS A 79 -2.86 -19.48 -8.72
N ASP A 80 -2.88 -19.81 -10.00
CA ASP A 80 -1.68 -19.88 -10.84
C ASP A 80 -1.22 -18.51 -11.34
N ALA A 81 -0.04 -18.44 -11.93
CA ALA A 81 0.53 -17.18 -12.40
C ALA A 81 -0.31 -16.50 -13.51
N VAL A 82 -1.03 -17.25 -14.32
CA VAL A 82 -1.90 -16.70 -15.38
C VAL A 82 -3.13 -16.03 -14.76
N ALA A 83 -3.75 -16.69 -13.80
CA ALA A 83 -4.88 -16.14 -13.06
C ALA A 83 -4.46 -14.92 -12.24
N PHE A 84 -3.27 -14.94 -11.62
CA PHE A 84 -2.70 -13.77 -10.93
C PHE A 84 -2.55 -12.58 -11.89
N ALA A 85 -2.01 -12.78 -13.10
CA ALA A 85 -1.83 -11.71 -14.07
C ALA A 85 -3.17 -11.10 -14.56
N ALA A 86 -4.28 -11.81 -14.41
CA ALA A 86 -5.62 -11.35 -14.75
C ALA A 86 -6.34 -10.62 -13.59
N LEU A 87 -5.76 -10.58 -12.39
CA LEU A 87 -6.34 -9.86 -11.26
C LEU A 87 -6.39 -8.35 -11.51
N PRO A 88 -7.33 -7.63 -10.89
CA PRO A 88 -7.42 -6.19 -11.00
C PRO A 88 -6.11 -5.48 -10.63
N LEU A 89 -5.83 -4.38 -11.29
CA LEU A 89 -4.78 -3.47 -10.87
C LEU A 89 -5.19 -2.76 -9.57
N PHE A 90 -4.23 -2.51 -8.69
CA PHE A 90 -4.46 -1.74 -7.47
C PHE A 90 -4.75 -0.27 -7.79
N GLU A 91 -3.98 0.32 -8.72
CA GLU A 91 -4.14 1.68 -9.18
C GLU A 91 -4.82 1.70 -10.56
N ARG A 92 -5.69 2.66 -10.75
CA ARG A 92 -6.31 2.97 -12.03
C ARG A 92 -6.10 4.45 -12.33
N HIS A 93 -5.51 4.74 -13.49
CA HIS A 93 -5.49 6.11 -14.00
C HIS A 93 -6.89 6.48 -14.46
N GLU A 94 -7.47 7.46 -13.82
CA GLU A 94 -8.77 7.99 -14.17
C GLU A 94 -8.58 9.38 -14.75
N TYR A 95 -9.03 9.58 -16.01
CA TYR A 95 -9.10 10.92 -16.55
C TYR A 95 -10.29 11.61 -15.89
N VAL A 96 -9.99 12.53 -14.99
CA VAL A 96 -11.03 13.37 -14.39
C VAL A 96 -11.29 14.51 -15.35
N ASP A 97 -12.48 14.55 -15.93
CA ASP A 97 -12.93 15.73 -16.68
C ASP A 97 -12.78 16.94 -15.76
N ALA A 98 -12.06 17.96 -16.24
CA ALA A 98 -11.93 19.19 -15.49
C ALA A 98 -13.32 19.72 -15.13
N PRO A 99 -13.59 20.03 -13.84
CA PRO A 99 -14.91 20.51 -13.45
C PRO A 99 -15.29 21.71 -14.32
N ASP A 100 -16.51 21.69 -14.84
CA ASP A 100 -17.05 22.78 -15.64
C ASP A 100 -16.78 24.11 -14.94
N SER A 101 -16.05 24.98 -15.60
CA SER A 101 -15.74 26.30 -15.04
C SER A 101 -17.08 27.03 -14.80
N PRO A 102 -17.34 27.55 -13.58
CA PRO A 102 -18.63 28.18 -13.27
C PRO A 102 -19.00 29.38 -14.16
N THR A 103 -18.09 29.77 -15.03
CA THR A 103 -18.27 30.88 -16.01
C THR A 103 -18.60 30.42 -17.43
N GLY A 104 -18.80 29.11 -17.67
CA GLY A 104 -19.18 28.62 -19.01
C GLY A 104 -18.12 28.81 -20.11
N SER A 105 -16.93 29.29 -19.77
CA SER A 105 -15.84 29.38 -20.73
C SER A 105 -15.10 28.05 -20.81
N ARG A 106 -15.08 27.45 -21.97
CA ARG A 106 -14.41 26.16 -22.25
C ARG A 106 -12.89 26.22 -22.17
N PHE A 107 -12.31 27.36 -21.81
CA PHE A 107 -10.85 27.53 -21.71
C PHE A 107 -10.46 28.13 -20.36
N ARG A 108 -9.52 27.49 -19.67
CA ARG A 108 -8.85 28.09 -18.53
C ARG A 108 -7.88 29.18 -19.01
N LEU A 109 -7.65 30.19 -18.16
CA LEU A 109 -6.72 31.29 -18.49
C LEU A 109 -5.33 30.77 -18.92
N GLY A 110 -4.85 29.67 -18.35
CA GLY A 110 -3.60 29.01 -18.73
C GLY A 110 -3.62 28.43 -20.13
N GLU A 111 -4.75 27.86 -20.58
CA GLU A 111 -4.92 27.34 -21.94
C GLU A 111 -4.92 28.47 -22.95
N LEU A 112 -5.57 29.58 -22.62
CA LEU A 112 -5.58 30.76 -23.46
C LEU A 112 -4.17 31.36 -23.61
N VAL A 113 -3.41 31.42 -22.51
CA VAL A 113 -2.02 31.91 -22.50
C VAL A 113 -1.11 31.00 -23.34
N ASN A 114 -1.25 29.66 -23.21
CA ASN A 114 -0.49 28.72 -24.03
C ASN A 114 -0.85 28.78 -25.50
N TYR A 115 -2.14 28.91 -25.83
CA TYR A 115 -2.60 29.06 -27.19
C TYR A 115 -2.03 30.35 -27.83
N LEU A 116 -2.07 31.45 -27.10
CA LEU A 116 -1.54 32.73 -27.58
C LEU A 116 0.00 32.66 -27.68
N ALA A 117 0.70 32.05 -26.72
CA ALA A 117 2.16 31.88 -26.79
C ALA A 117 2.59 31.04 -28.00
N SER A 118 1.84 29.97 -28.32
CA SER A 118 2.06 29.17 -29.54
C SER A 118 1.83 29.97 -30.81
N ALA A 119 0.77 30.75 -30.85
CA ALA A 119 0.41 31.58 -32.01
C ALA A 119 1.47 32.66 -32.30
N PHE A 120 2.19 33.13 -31.27
CA PHE A 120 3.23 34.16 -31.40
C PHE A 120 4.65 33.57 -31.45
N GLY A 121 4.81 32.23 -31.52
CA GLY A 121 6.11 31.57 -31.62
C GLY A 121 6.98 31.72 -30.37
N LEU A 122 6.43 32.01 -29.21
CA LEU A 122 7.12 32.22 -27.94
C LEU A 122 7.46 30.94 -27.19
N GLY A 123 7.45 29.78 -27.88
CA GLY A 123 7.80 28.49 -27.31
C GLY A 123 6.82 28.11 -26.19
N ALA A 124 5.66 27.57 -26.54
CA ALA A 124 4.72 27.05 -25.55
C ALA A 124 5.39 25.91 -24.78
N ALA A 125 5.37 25.99 -23.46
CA ALA A 125 5.58 24.81 -22.65
C ALA A 125 4.54 23.75 -23.07
N PRO A 126 4.90 22.46 -23.14
CA PRO A 126 3.92 21.42 -23.48
C PRO A 126 2.73 21.55 -22.53
N TYR A 127 1.53 21.57 -23.10
CA TYR A 127 0.29 21.50 -22.33
C TYR A 127 0.31 20.16 -21.58
N ILE A 128 0.44 20.22 -20.28
CA ILE A 128 0.22 19.07 -19.41
C ILE A 128 -1.23 19.22 -18.91
N PRO A 129 -2.17 18.42 -19.41
CA PRO A 129 -3.49 18.41 -18.81
C PRO A 129 -3.38 17.94 -17.36
N ASP A 130 -3.72 18.80 -16.40
CA ASP A 130 -3.78 18.48 -14.95
C ASP A 130 -4.97 17.55 -14.62
N THR A 131 -5.06 16.39 -15.29
CA THR A 131 -6.28 15.59 -15.20
C THR A 131 -6.06 14.09 -15.13
N GLU A 132 -4.87 13.64 -14.80
CA GLU A 132 -4.67 12.26 -14.38
C GLU A 132 -4.86 12.16 -12.87
N GLY A 133 -6.05 11.73 -12.44
CA GLY A 133 -6.29 11.29 -11.08
C GLY A 133 -5.88 9.83 -10.94
N ILE A 134 -5.19 9.48 -9.86
CA ILE A 134 -4.96 8.08 -9.51
C ILE A 134 -6.13 7.66 -8.63
N ALA A 135 -6.92 6.70 -9.09
CA ALA A 135 -7.96 6.05 -8.32
C ALA A 135 -7.48 4.67 -7.87
N PHE A 136 -7.75 4.33 -6.62
CA PHE A 136 -7.44 3.00 -6.10
C PHE A 136 -8.64 2.08 -6.23
N ASN A 137 -8.44 0.86 -6.71
CA ASN A 137 -9.48 -0.16 -6.84
C ASN A 137 -9.75 -0.89 -5.51
N VAL A 138 -9.82 -0.15 -4.41
CA VAL A 138 -10.12 -0.69 -3.08
C VAL A 138 -11.57 -0.37 -2.69
N PRO A 139 -12.20 -1.17 -1.80
CA PRO A 139 -13.50 -0.82 -1.23
C PRO A 139 -13.49 0.57 -0.60
N ALA A 140 -14.62 1.30 -0.69
CA ALA A 140 -14.72 2.68 -0.20
C ALA A 140 -14.53 2.80 1.34
N ASP A 141 -14.72 1.70 2.07
CA ASP A 141 -14.54 1.58 3.51
C ASP A 141 -13.20 0.92 3.89
N ALA A 142 -12.26 0.87 2.96
CA ALA A 142 -10.96 0.26 3.19
C ALA A 142 -9.86 1.30 3.38
N SER A 143 -8.91 0.96 4.24
CA SER A 143 -7.64 1.65 4.42
C SER A 143 -6.49 0.81 3.89
N VAL A 144 -5.46 1.47 3.40
CA VAL A 144 -4.27 0.82 2.83
C VAL A 144 -3.09 1.04 3.77
N ILE A 145 -2.43 -0.04 4.16
CA ILE A 145 -1.20 -0.01 4.96
C ILE A 145 -0.04 -0.24 3.99
N PRO A 146 0.74 0.80 3.64
CA PRO A 146 1.89 0.67 2.76
C PRO A 146 3.11 0.10 3.51
N ASP A 147 4.16 -0.22 2.74
CA ASP A 147 5.47 -0.52 3.30
C ASP A 147 6.02 0.67 4.08
N ASN A 148 6.61 0.38 5.24
CA ASN A 148 7.16 1.39 6.14
C ASN A 148 6.16 2.51 6.48
N ALA A 149 4.86 2.18 6.59
CA ALA A 149 3.84 3.14 7.00
C ALA A 149 4.27 3.85 8.29
N PRO A 150 4.37 5.18 8.32
CA PRO A 150 4.71 5.87 9.54
C PRO A 150 3.63 5.68 10.60
N VAL A 151 4.04 5.55 11.85
CA VAL A 151 3.15 5.42 13.00
C VAL A 151 3.24 6.69 13.82
N TRP A 152 2.12 7.40 13.89
CA TRP A 152 2.01 8.66 14.60
C TRP A 152 1.14 8.53 15.82
N ARG A 153 1.60 9.07 16.92
CA ARG A 153 0.78 9.23 18.12
C ARG A 153 -0.16 10.42 17.94
N VAL A 154 -1.41 10.27 18.36
CA VAL A 154 -2.41 11.33 18.21
C VAL A 154 -2.10 12.48 19.17
N GLU A 155 -1.80 12.18 20.45
CA GLU A 155 -1.43 13.15 21.48
C GLU A 155 -0.30 12.61 22.37
N PRO A 156 0.85 13.32 22.45
CA PRO A 156 1.28 14.43 21.60
C PRO A 156 1.50 13.95 20.15
N HIS A 157 1.33 14.86 19.19
CA HIS A 157 1.47 14.52 17.78
C HIS A 157 2.95 14.31 17.44
N GLU A 158 3.40 13.07 17.42
CA GLU A 158 4.79 12.69 17.14
C GLU A 158 4.86 11.33 16.45
N GLU A 159 5.90 11.15 15.65
CA GLU A 159 6.20 9.86 15.04
C GLU A 159 6.87 8.93 16.06
N VAL A 160 6.30 7.74 16.24
CA VAL A 160 6.80 6.73 17.18
C VAL A 160 7.50 5.56 16.50
N GLY A 161 7.39 5.45 15.19
CA GLY A 161 8.05 4.41 14.42
C GLY A 161 7.42 4.17 13.06
N VAL A 162 7.75 3.05 12.47
CA VAL A 162 7.21 2.59 11.18
C VAL A 162 6.66 1.18 11.31
N VAL A 163 5.62 0.87 10.55
CA VAL A 163 5.04 -0.48 10.49
C VAL A 163 6.00 -1.41 9.77
N GLU A 164 6.38 -2.49 10.42
CA GLU A 164 7.21 -3.55 9.88
C GLU A 164 6.38 -4.77 9.46
N ARG A 165 5.36 -5.10 10.26
CA ARG A 165 4.49 -6.25 10.02
C ARG A 165 3.07 -5.99 10.51
N THR A 166 2.12 -6.70 9.93
CA THR A 166 0.74 -6.75 10.43
C THR A 166 0.46 -8.16 10.98
N LEU A 167 -0.06 -8.20 12.19
CA LEU A 167 -0.48 -9.43 12.85
C LEU A 167 -1.98 -9.61 12.64
N ALA A 168 -2.39 -10.76 12.14
CA ALA A 168 -3.80 -11.07 11.93
C ALA A 168 -4.13 -12.46 12.48
N ASP A 169 -5.34 -12.62 12.98
CA ASP A 169 -5.88 -13.92 13.36
C ASP A 169 -6.17 -14.75 12.11
N SER A 170 -5.60 -15.94 12.04
CA SER A 170 -5.66 -16.81 10.86
C SER A 170 -7.06 -17.34 10.53
N ALA A 171 -7.93 -17.45 11.53
CA ALA A 171 -9.27 -17.98 11.35
C ALA A 171 -10.26 -16.90 10.90
N THR A 172 -10.11 -15.69 11.45
CA THR A 172 -11.04 -14.58 11.22
C THR A 172 -10.49 -13.52 10.27
N GLN A 173 -9.18 -13.56 9.96
CA GLN A 173 -8.46 -12.55 9.18
C GLN A 173 -8.48 -11.15 9.81
N ARG A 174 -8.90 -11.06 11.08
CA ARG A 174 -8.92 -9.79 11.82
C ARG A 174 -7.51 -9.41 12.24
N VAL A 175 -7.16 -8.16 12.03
CA VAL A 175 -5.90 -7.61 12.51
C VAL A 175 -5.94 -7.57 14.05
N THR A 176 -4.95 -8.15 14.68
CA THR A 176 -4.80 -8.19 16.15
C THR A 176 -3.79 -7.15 16.64
N GLY A 177 -2.88 -6.71 15.77
CA GLY A 177 -1.89 -5.70 16.08
C GLY A 177 -0.99 -5.40 14.89
N ILE A 178 -0.13 -4.42 15.08
CA ILE A 178 0.96 -4.10 14.15
C ILE A 178 2.29 -4.23 14.90
N VAL A 179 3.30 -4.69 14.22
CA VAL A 179 4.68 -4.66 14.70
C VAL A 179 5.32 -3.40 14.16
N ILE A 180 5.85 -2.60 15.05
CA ILE A 180 6.52 -1.36 14.68
C ILE A 180 8.01 -1.45 14.99
N ARG A 181 8.82 -0.82 14.14
CA ARG A 181 10.20 -0.49 14.44
C ARG A 181 10.21 0.92 15.02
N ARG A 182 10.64 1.04 16.27
CA ARG A 182 10.60 2.31 17.01
C ARG A 182 11.55 3.35 16.40
N ALA A 183 11.10 4.60 16.34
CA ALA A 183 11.93 5.72 15.85
C ALA A 183 13.06 6.10 16.82
N ILE A 184 12.89 5.83 18.11
CA ILE A 184 13.86 6.17 19.17
C ILE A 184 14.21 4.91 19.94
N GLY A 185 15.50 4.59 20.02
CA GLY A 185 16.03 3.43 20.73
C GLY A 185 16.81 2.47 19.82
N ASP A 186 17.19 1.31 20.39
CA ASP A 186 17.87 0.25 19.64
C ASP A 186 16.84 -0.44 18.73
N ASP A 187 16.82 -0.28 17.47
CA ASP A 187 16.04 -0.95 16.40
C ASP A 187 15.08 -2.09 16.86
N GLN A 188 14.50 -1.94 18.06
CA GLN A 188 13.66 -2.95 18.68
C GLN A 188 12.28 -2.95 18.02
N LEU A 189 11.86 -4.14 17.65
CA LEU A 189 10.51 -4.38 17.18
C LEU A 189 9.56 -4.49 18.39
N ALA A 190 8.46 -3.76 18.34
CA ALA A 190 7.44 -3.78 19.39
C ALA A 190 6.06 -4.02 18.81
N VAL A 191 5.20 -4.68 19.57
CA VAL A 191 3.82 -4.97 19.17
C VAL A 191 2.90 -3.88 19.69
N VAL A 192 2.22 -3.18 18.79
CA VAL A 192 1.11 -2.29 19.11
C VAL A 192 -0.20 -3.07 18.92
N PRO A 193 -0.98 -3.28 19.99
CA PRO A 193 -2.29 -3.93 19.87
C PRO A 193 -3.22 -3.10 18.97
N ILE A 194 -4.06 -3.76 18.19
CA ILE A 194 -4.99 -3.07 17.30
C ILE A 194 -5.96 -2.15 18.05
N ALA A 195 -6.26 -2.45 19.30
CA ALA A 195 -7.09 -1.60 20.17
C ALA A 195 -6.47 -0.22 20.45
N ALA A 196 -5.14 -0.08 20.34
CA ALA A 196 -4.43 1.18 20.47
C ALA A 196 -4.34 1.94 19.14
N VAL A 197 -4.66 1.32 18.01
CA VAL A 197 -4.69 1.97 16.69
C VAL A 197 -6.02 2.69 16.54
N ALA A 198 -5.98 4.00 16.41
CA ALA A 198 -7.16 4.84 16.23
C ALA A 198 -7.73 4.72 14.81
N ASN A 199 -6.88 4.84 13.82
CA ASN A 199 -7.23 4.67 12.40
C ASN A 199 -5.99 4.43 11.55
N PHE A 200 -6.25 4.07 10.28
CA PHE A 200 -5.26 4.11 9.20
C PHE A 200 -5.79 5.11 8.17
N GLU A 201 -5.09 6.22 7.98
CA GLU A 201 -5.51 7.28 7.09
C GLU A 201 -4.31 7.78 6.29
N ASP A 202 -4.47 7.97 4.99
CA ASP A 202 -3.44 8.44 4.06
C ASP A 202 -2.10 7.67 4.14
N GLY A 203 -2.17 6.37 4.42
CA GLY A 203 -0.98 5.53 4.55
C GLY A 203 -0.24 5.69 5.89
N VAL A 204 -0.85 6.34 6.86
CA VAL A 204 -0.32 6.56 8.21
C VAL A 204 -1.13 5.76 9.22
N ALA A 205 -0.47 5.11 10.17
CA ALA A 205 -1.12 4.49 11.31
C ALA A 205 -1.16 5.49 12.49
N HIS A 206 -2.35 5.87 12.92
CA HIS A 206 -2.52 6.73 14.09
C HIS A 206 -2.80 5.90 15.33
N VAL A 207 -2.02 6.13 16.40
CA VAL A 207 -2.12 5.36 17.65
C VAL A 207 -2.43 6.25 18.84
N ASN A 208 -3.26 5.73 19.76
CA ASN A 208 -3.55 6.32 21.05
C ASN A 208 -2.72 5.58 22.11
N LEU A 209 -1.51 6.06 22.36
CA LEU A 209 -0.60 5.49 23.36
C LEU A 209 -0.04 6.62 24.23
N THR A 210 -0.01 6.40 25.52
CA THR A 210 0.73 7.23 26.48
C THR A 210 2.23 6.91 26.43
N ASP A 211 3.08 7.76 27.01
CA ASP A 211 4.52 7.49 27.13
C ASP A 211 4.77 6.18 27.88
N GLU A 212 4.03 5.94 28.96
CA GLU A 212 4.15 4.73 29.76
C GLU A 212 3.76 3.47 28.98
N GLU A 213 2.68 3.52 28.19
CA GLU A 213 2.26 2.40 27.34
C GLU A 213 3.25 2.15 26.21
N LEU A 214 3.80 3.21 25.62
CA LEU A 214 4.82 3.10 24.57
C LEU A 214 6.11 2.43 25.09
N ASP A 215 6.51 2.75 26.32
CA ASP A 215 7.68 2.16 26.96
C ASP A 215 7.45 0.70 27.41
N HIS A 216 6.20 0.29 27.62
CA HIS A 216 5.80 -1.04 28.04
C HIS A 216 5.25 -1.92 26.90
N LEU A 217 5.38 -1.50 25.65
CA LEU A 217 5.00 -2.34 24.51
C LEU A 217 5.75 -3.67 24.55
N ALA A 218 5.03 -4.74 24.28
CA ALA A 218 5.64 -6.06 24.22
C ALA A 218 6.67 -6.12 23.07
N PRO A 219 7.89 -6.58 23.34
CA PRO A 219 8.87 -6.78 22.29
C PRO A 219 8.38 -7.86 21.33
N TYR A 220 8.60 -7.63 20.04
CA TYR A 220 8.35 -8.66 19.03
C TYR A 220 9.67 -9.41 18.76
N THR A 221 9.65 -10.70 18.99
CA THR A 221 10.74 -11.59 18.58
C THR A 221 10.28 -12.33 17.35
N PRO A 222 10.94 -12.15 16.19
CA PRO A 222 10.68 -13.01 15.04
C PRO A 222 10.87 -14.48 15.47
N PRO A 223 10.08 -15.43 14.96
CA PRO A 223 10.38 -16.84 15.18
C PRO A 223 11.80 -17.10 14.66
N GLU A 224 12.55 -17.88 15.41
CA GLU A 224 13.86 -18.32 14.95
C GLU A 224 13.65 -19.14 13.67
N ASP A 225 14.33 -18.77 12.58
CA ASP A 225 14.41 -19.62 11.40
C ASP A 225 15.00 -20.96 11.88
N ASP A 226 14.17 -21.99 11.90
CA ASP A 226 14.66 -23.36 12.01
C ASP A 226 15.47 -23.65 10.73
N ASP A 227 16.72 -23.19 10.74
CA ASP A 227 17.74 -23.54 9.76
C ASP A 227 18.05 -25.04 9.90
N GLN A 228 17.08 -25.87 9.49
CA GLN A 228 17.28 -27.29 9.38
C GLN A 228 17.82 -27.60 7.98
N GLY A 229 19.16 -27.68 7.97
CA GLY A 229 20.04 -28.06 6.88
C GLY A 229 19.70 -29.29 6.05
#